data_95975383d396e954c7017b0ee0bc1466
#
_entry.id   95975383d396e954c7017b0ee0bc1466
#
_cell.length_a   1.000
_cell.length_b   1.000
_cell.length_c   1.000
_cell.angle_alpha   90.00
_cell.angle_beta   90.00
_cell.angle_gamma   90.00
#
_symmetry.space_group_name_H-M   'P 1'
#
loop_
_entity.id
_entity.type
_entity.pdbx_description
1 polymer ?
#
loop_
_entity_poly.entity_id
_entity_poly.type
_entity_poly.pdbx_seq_one_letter_code
_entity_poly.pdbx_strand_id
1 'polypeptide(L)'
;MKVRGRAVRLTATEYALLHLMIEHAGKVLTHKQLLRDIWGSQDEQKTGPLRVYMGYLREKLEIDPAKPKLLLTEPGIGYRLALLE
;
A
#
# COMPACT_ATOMS: atom_id res chain seq x y z
N MET A 1 3.16 -2.62 -15.64
CA MET A 1 2.30 -3.44 -14.79
C MET A 1 0.89 -3.49 -15.38
N LYS A 2 0.24 -4.63 -15.29
CA LYS A 2 -1.14 -4.79 -15.74
C LYS A 2 -2.04 -5.22 -14.59
N VAL A 3 -3.22 -4.63 -14.53
CA VAL A 3 -4.24 -4.98 -13.55
C VAL A 3 -5.55 -5.19 -14.29
N ARG A 4 -6.13 -6.37 -14.16
CA ARG A 4 -7.35 -6.76 -14.87
C ARG A 4 -7.27 -6.51 -16.38
N GLY A 5 -6.10 -6.78 -16.98
CA GLY A 5 -5.85 -6.59 -18.40
C GLY A 5 -5.54 -5.16 -18.82
N ARG A 6 -5.53 -4.21 -17.88
CA ARG A 6 -5.26 -2.80 -18.16
C ARG A 6 -3.85 -2.44 -17.71
N ALA A 7 -3.12 -1.70 -18.55
CA ALA A 7 -1.81 -1.19 -18.19
C ALA A 7 -1.95 -0.13 -17.09
N VAL A 8 -1.16 -0.28 -16.03
CA VAL A 8 -1.16 0.64 -14.90
C VAL A 8 0.24 1.19 -14.71
N ARG A 9 0.37 2.50 -14.63
CA ARG A 9 1.64 3.16 -14.35
C ARG A 9 1.74 3.48 -12.87
N LEU A 10 2.82 3.05 -12.25
CA LEU A 10 3.14 3.37 -10.87
C LEU A 10 4.35 4.29 -10.83
N THR A 11 4.32 5.29 -9.94
CA THR A 11 5.51 6.05 -9.62
C THR A 11 6.50 5.17 -8.87
N ALA A 12 7.75 5.62 -8.74
CA ALA A 12 8.76 4.85 -8.02
C ALA A 12 8.34 4.57 -6.57
N THR A 13 7.74 5.55 -5.91
CA THR A 13 7.27 5.38 -4.52
C THR A 13 6.10 4.42 -4.43
N GLU A 14 5.14 4.54 -5.35
CA GLU A 14 4.00 3.60 -5.40
C GLU A 14 4.47 2.18 -5.65
N TYR A 15 5.42 2.00 -6.56
CA TYR A 15 5.99 0.69 -6.85
C TYR A 15 6.70 0.12 -5.63
N ALA A 16 7.53 0.92 -4.95
CA ALA A 16 8.23 0.47 -3.76
C ALA A 16 7.26 0.05 -2.65
N LEU A 17 6.20 0.82 -2.45
CA LEU A 17 5.18 0.52 -1.45
C LEU A 17 4.46 -0.79 -1.78
N LEU A 18 4.02 -0.95 -3.03
CA LEU A 18 3.34 -2.16 -3.47
C LEU A 18 4.26 -3.38 -3.39
N HIS A 19 5.51 -3.23 -3.82
CA HIS A 19 6.49 -4.31 -3.78
C HIS A 19 6.71 -4.81 -2.35
N LEU A 20 6.85 -3.89 -1.40
CA LEU A 20 7.01 -4.24 0.01
C LEU A 20 5.77 -4.99 0.53
N MET A 21 4.58 -4.54 0.15
CA MET A 21 3.35 -5.22 0.56
C MET A 21 3.23 -6.61 -0.07
N ILE A 22 3.68 -6.78 -1.30
CA ILE A 22 3.66 -8.10 -1.96
C ILE A 22 4.63 -9.06 -1.26
N GLU A 23 5.82 -8.59 -0.89
CA GLU A 23 6.79 -9.41 -0.17
C GLU A 23 6.24 -9.92 1.16
N HIS A 24 5.35 -9.15 1.78
CA HIS A 24 4.74 -9.49 3.07
C HIS A 24 3.23 -9.76 2.94
N ALA A 25 2.81 -10.28 1.78
CA ALA A 25 1.40 -10.51 1.51
C ALA A 25 0.74 -11.34 2.62
N GLY A 26 -0.43 -10.90 3.06
CA GLY A 26 -1.17 -11.53 4.15
C GLY A 26 -0.75 -11.08 5.54
N LYS A 27 0.38 -10.38 5.67
CA LYS A 27 0.88 -9.91 6.96
C LYS A 27 0.64 -8.42 7.11
N VAL A 28 0.38 -7.97 8.34
CA VAL A 28 0.21 -6.56 8.63
C VAL A 28 1.58 -5.88 8.65
N LEU A 29 1.69 -4.79 7.89
CA LEU A 29 2.86 -3.92 7.92
C LEU A 29 2.51 -2.67 8.73
N THR A 30 3.30 -2.39 9.77
CA THR A 30 3.04 -1.23 10.63
C THR A 30 3.35 0.07 9.90
N HIS A 31 2.73 1.16 10.33
CA HIS A 31 3.05 2.49 9.80
C HIS A 31 4.54 2.78 9.92
N LYS A 32 5.12 2.46 11.06
CA LYS A 32 6.53 2.68 11.32
C LYS A 32 7.43 1.93 10.33
N GLN A 33 7.11 0.66 10.08
CA GLN A 33 7.87 -0.17 9.14
C GLN A 33 7.78 0.38 7.72
N LEU A 34 6.58 0.75 7.29
CA LEU A 34 6.38 1.32 5.96
C LEU A 34 7.10 2.64 5.80
N LEU A 35 7.01 3.53 6.79
CA LEU A 35 7.70 4.82 6.74
C LEU A 35 9.22 4.63 6.70
N ARG A 36 9.75 3.74 7.51
CA ARG A 36 11.18 3.47 7.55
C ARG A 36 11.69 2.90 6.23
N ASP A 37 10.98 1.89 5.70
CA ASP A 37 11.46 1.16 4.53
C ASP A 37 11.27 1.93 3.23
N ILE A 38 10.25 2.80 3.15
CA ILE A 38 9.96 3.57 1.93
C ILE A 38 10.60 4.96 1.97
N TRP A 39 10.52 5.65 3.11
CA TRP A 39 11.00 7.02 3.24
C TRP A 39 12.20 7.19 4.15
N GLY A 40 12.65 6.12 4.81
CA GLY A 40 13.76 6.19 5.75
C GLY A 40 13.44 6.96 7.03
N SER A 41 12.17 7.26 7.28
CA SER A 41 11.75 8.01 8.45
C SER A 41 11.33 7.08 9.59
N GLN A 42 11.72 7.44 10.82
CA GLN A 42 11.26 6.73 12.02
C GLN A 42 10.16 7.50 12.74
N ASP A 43 9.74 8.62 12.19
CA ASP A 43 8.71 9.46 12.79
C ASP A 43 7.31 8.94 12.39
N GLU A 44 6.67 8.24 13.32
CA GLU A 44 5.35 7.67 13.11
C GLU A 44 4.27 8.73 12.86
N GLN A 45 4.55 10.01 13.16
CA GLN A 45 3.59 11.07 12.91
C GLN A 45 3.53 11.49 11.44
N LYS A 46 4.52 11.06 10.64
CA LYS A 46 4.55 11.39 9.22
C LYS A 46 3.78 10.39 8.38
N THR A 47 2.55 10.08 8.80
CA THR A 47 1.70 9.13 8.08
C THR A 47 0.92 9.74 6.92
N GLY A 48 0.90 11.06 6.80
CA GLY A 48 0.18 11.74 5.73
C GLY A 48 0.58 11.28 4.33
N PRO A 49 1.88 11.32 3.95
CA PRO A 49 2.32 10.83 2.64
C PRO A 49 1.99 9.37 2.42
N LEU A 50 2.11 8.52 3.44
CA LEU A 50 1.77 7.11 3.35
C LEU A 50 0.31 6.93 2.98
N ARG A 51 -0.60 7.65 3.63
CA ARG A 51 -2.03 7.59 3.33
C ARG A 51 -2.33 8.05 1.91
N VAL A 52 -1.65 9.11 1.46
CA VAL A 52 -1.84 9.64 0.11
C VAL A 52 -1.43 8.59 -0.93
N TYR A 53 -0.26 7.99 -0.77
CA TYR A 53 0.21 6.97 -1.71
C TYR A 53 -0.62 5.70 -1.66
N MET A 54 -1.11 5.33 -0.47
CA MET A 54 -2.04 4.20 -0.35
C MET A 54 -3.33 4.49 -1.11
N GLY A 55 -3.83 5.72 -1.03
CA GLY A 55 -5.00 6.14 -1.81
C GLY A 55 -4.76 6.05 -3.31
N TYR A 56 -3.60 6.50 -3.78
CA TYR A 56 -3.24 6.39 -5.20
C TYR A 56 -3.20 4.94 -5.66
N LEU A 57 -2.61 4.05 -4.87
CA LEU A 57 -2.56 2.64 -5.20
C LEU A 57 -3.96 2.04 -5.26
N ARG A 58 -4.84 2.40 -4.33
CA ARG A 58 -6.22 1.91 -4.32
C ARG A 58 -6.96 2.36 -5.58
N GLU A 59 -6.80 3.61 -6.00
CA GLU A 59 -7.42 4.08 -7.23
C GLU A 59 -6.97 3.29 -8.46
N LYS A 60 -5.70 2.86 -8.46
CA LYS A 60 -5.12 2.13 -9.59
C LYS A 60 -5.40 0.64 -9.57
N LEU A 61 -5.51 0.03 -8.39
CA LEU A 61 -5.56 -1.42 -8.23
C LEU A 61 -6.91 -1.96 -7.80
N GLU A 62 -7.68 -1.20 -7.02
CA GLU A 62 -8.98 -1.66 -6.53
C GLU A 62 -10.06 -1.42 -7.55
N ILE A 63 -11.06 -2.30 -7.58
CA ILE A 63 -12.24 -2.10 -8.41
C ILE A 63 -13.04 -0.91 -7.86
N ASP A 64 -13.21 -0.86 -6.53
CA ASP A 64 -13.84 0.25 -5.84
C ASP A 64 -12.89 0.74 -4.74
N PRO A 65 -12.18 1.86 -4.97
CA PRO A 65 -11.22 2.37 -3.98
C PRO A 65 -11.84 2.69 -2.61
N ALA A 66 -13.12 3.02 -2.57
CA ALA A 66 -13.82 3.31 -1.33
C ALA A 66 -14.11 2.04 -0.53
N LYS A 67 -14.10 0.88 -1.19
CA LYS A 67 -14.30 -0.43 -0.55
C LYS A 67 -13.16 -1.36 -0.95
N PRO A 68 -11.95 -1.10 -0.45
CA PRO A 68 -10.77 -1.87 -0.88
C PRO A 68 -10.87 -3.33 -0.45
N LYS A 69 -10.46 -4.22 -1.34
CA LYS A 69 -10.40 -5.67 -1.09
C LYS A 69 -8.99 -6.22 -1.17
N LEU A 70 -8.07 -5.47 -1.75
CA LEU A 70 -6.68 -5.89 -1.90
C LEU A 70 -5.80 -5.20 -0.86
N LEU A 71 -5.88 -3.87 -0.79
CA LEU A 71 -5.06 -3.06 0.10
C LEU A 71 -5.91 -2.67 1.31
N LEU A 72 -5.79 -3.47 2.36
CA LEU A 72 -6.64 -3.33 3.54
C LEU A 72 -5.98 -2.45 4.59
N THR A 73 -6.80 -1.68 5.31
CA THR A 73 -6.36 -0.91 6.46
C THR A 73 -6.57 -1.73 7.72
N GLU A 74 -5.51 -1.85 8.54
CA GLU A 74 -5.61 -2.40 9.89
C GLU A 74 -5.61 -1.19 10.83
N PRO A 75 -6.77 -0.81 11.38
CA PRO A 75 -6.91 0.46 12.12
C PRO A 75 -5.94 0.56 13.29
N GLY A 76 -5.24 1.69 13.36
CA GLY A 76 -4.28 1.96 14.43
C GLY A 76 -2.96 1.21 14.31
N ILE A 77 -2.82 0.32 13.32
CA ILE A 77 -1.62 -0.53 13.17
C ILE A 77 -0.89 -0.24 11.87
N GLY A 78 -1.56 -0.39 10.73
CA GLY A 78 -0.94 -0.22 9.43
C GLY A 78 -1.81 -0.71 8.30
N TYR A 79 -1.19 -1.40 7.35
CA TYR A 79 -1.86 -1.89 6.15
C TYR A 79 -1.50 -3.34 5.88
N ARG A 80 -2.35 -4.02 5.13
CA ARG A 80 -2.14 -5.42 4.79
C ARG A 80 -2.60 -5.67 3.35
N LEU A 81 -1.80 -6.39 2.58
CA LEU A 81 -2.21 -6.87 1.28
C LEU A 81 -2.95 -8.20 1.49
N ALA A 82 -4.20 -8.26 1.03
CA ALA A 82 -4.98 -9.48 1.14
C ALA A 82 -4.36 -10.58 0.28
N LEU A 83 -4.35 -11.81 0.80
CA LEU A 83 -3.93 -12.95 0.01
C LEU A 83 -5.03 -13.28 -1.00
N LEU A 84 -4.61 -13.42 -2.25
CA LEU A 84 -5.51 -13.86 -3.31
C LEU A 84 -5.45 -15.37 -3.40
N GLU A 85 -6.60 -15.98 -3.23
CA GLU A 85 -6.72 -17.43 -3.40
C GLU A 85 -7.25 -17.79 -4.77
#